data_b2b83b683ab1cb50212b31b816cd6b5e
#
_entry.id   b2b83b683ab1cb50212b31b816cd6b5e
#
_cell.length_a   1.000
_cell.length_b   1.000
_cell.length_c   1.000
_cell.angle_alpha   90.00
_cell.angle_beta   90.00
_cell.angle_gamma   90.00
#
_symmetry.space_group_name_H-M   'P 1'
#
loop_
_entity.id
_entity.type
_entity.pdbx_description
1 polymer ?
#
loop_
_entity_poly.entity_id
_entity_poly.type
_entity_poly.pdbx_seq_one_letter_code
_entity_poly.pdbx_strand_id
1 'polypeptide(L)'
;MKKTRFISLLTLLAVCAMALPGTAMAHGVWFARRSDRIQLVCGEGWKDNAYDPDGLTTIKGYDADYADVAVEPIKGEDYLYIEPSDDLAAVYLEMDYGYWSNNADGEWIPKPMDEVEGSTIGTHALKYSMNYFKPVTE
;
A
#
# COMPACT_ATOMS: atom_id res chain seq x y z
N MET A 1 -31.62 -31.29 -27.71
CA MET A 1 -30.67 -30.18 -27.98
C MET A 1 -30.77 -28.96 -27.03
N LYS A 2 -31.90 -28.60 -26.42
CA LYS A 2 -32.00 -27.45 -25.50
C LYS A 2 -31.39 -27.70 -24.11
N LYS A 3 -31.46 -28.93 -23.58
CA LYS A 3 -30.89 -29.28 -22.24
C LYS A 3 -29.36 -29.21 -22.17
N THR A 4 -28.69 -29.66 -23.24
CA THR A 4 -27.21 -29.64 -23.31
C THR A 4 -26.65 -28.21 -23.34
N ARG A 5 -27.30 -27.30 -24.05
CA ARG A 5 -26.90 -25.88 -24.10
C ARG A 5 -27.10 -25.17 -22.77
N PHE A 6 -28.15 -25.54 -22.01
CA PHE A 6 -28.42 -24.97 -20.70
C PHE A 6 -27.38 -25.43 -19.67
N ILE A 7 -26.98 -26.72 -19.69
CA ILE A 7 -25.94 -27.27 -18.82
C ILE A 7 -24.59 -26.61 -19.13
N SER A 8 -24.23 -26.44 -20.42
CA SER A 8 -22.96 -25.77 -20.79
C SER A 8 -22.91 -24.31 -20.35
N LEU A 9 -24.05 -23.58 -20.40
CA LEU A 9 -24.12 -22.20 -19.95
C LEU A 9 -23.96 -22.11 -18.42
N LEU A 10 -24.58 -23.03 -17.68
CA LEU A 10 -24.48 -23.08 -16.21
C LEU A 10 -23.05 -23.41 -15.75
N THR A 11 -22.38 -24.33 -16.46
CA THR A 11 -20.99 -24.70 -16.17
C THR A 11 -20.04 -23.51 -16.45
N LEU A 12 -20.24 -22.79 -17.55
CA LEU A 12 -19.47 -21.61 -17.88
C LEU A 12 -19.64 -20.51 -16.83
N LEU A 13 -20.88 -20.28 -16.38
CA LEU A 13 -21.18 -19.30 -15.34
C LEU A 13 -20.53 -19.66 -14.00
N ALA A 14 -20.53 -20.94 -13.63
CA ALA A 14 -19.89 -21.43 -12.41
C ALA A 14 -18.35 -21.28 -12.47
N VAL A 15 -17.74 -21.56 -13.62
CA VAL A 15 -16.30 -21.39 -13.82
C VAL A 15 -15.92 -19.89 -13.78
N CYS A 16 -16.72 -19.01 -14.39
CA CYS A 16 -16.50 -17.57 -14.32
C CYS A 16 -16.67 -17.02 -12.88
N ALA A 17 -17.60 -17.55 -12.10
CA ALA A 17 -17.80 -17.15 -10.71
C ALA A 17 -16.64 -17.58 -9.80
N MET A 18 -15.99 -18.72 -10.09
CA MET A 18 -14.78 -19.18 -9.35
C MET A 18 -13.49 -18.46 -9.79
N ALA A 19 -13.51 -17.82 -10.96
CA ALA A 19 -12.39 -17.04 -11.48
C ALA A 19 -12.42 -15.56 -11.05
N LEU A 20 -13.42 -15.15 -10.26
CA LEU A 20 -13.37 -13.81 -9.65
C LEU A 20 -12.19 -13.79 -8.66
N PRO A 21 -11.16 -12.97 -8.90
CA PRO A 21 -10.09 -12.82 -7.95
C PRO A 21 -10.73 -12.37 -6.63
N GLY A 22 -10.50 -13.13 -5.57
CA GLY A 22 -10.76 -12.64 -4.22
C GLY A 22 -10.10 -11.27 -4.12
N THR A 23 -10.74 -10.32 -3.50
CA THR A 23 -10.17 -8.98 -3.28
C THR A 23 -8.82 -9.17 -2.61
N ALA A 24 -7.74 -9.02 -3.38
CA ALA A 24 -6.41 -8.94 -2.81
C ALA A 24 -6.38 -7.64 -2.00
N MET A 25 -6.55 -7.77 -0.71
CA MET A 25 -6.46 -6.64 0.23
C MET A 25 -4.97 -6.33 0.40
N ALA A 26 -4.47 -5.42 -0.41
CA ALA A 26 -3.11 -4.93 -0.28
C ALA A 26 -3.15 -3.52 0.33
N HIS A 27 -2.65 -3.39 1.56
CA HIS A 27 -2.44 -2.09 2.17
C HIS A 27 -1.50 -1.25 1.30
N GLY A 28 -1.97 -0.09 0.85
CA GLY A 28 -1.18 0.89 0.16
C GLY A 28 -0.46 1.83 1.12
N VAL A 29 0.52 2.57 0.61
CA VAL A 29 1.14 3.69 1.29
C VAL A 29 1.14 4.89 0.34
N TRP A 30 0.73 6.04 0.82
CA TRP A 30 0.67 7.26 0.02
C TRP A 30 0.70 8.51 0.89
N PHE A 31 0.99 9.65 0.27
CA PHE A 31 0.82 10.94 0.91
C PHE A 31 -0.56 11.52 0.61
N ALA A 32 -1.27 11.97 1.64
CA ALA A 32 -2.56 12.63 1.52
C ALA A 32 -2.52 14.01 2.19
N ARG A 33 -3.12 15.01 1.52
CA ARG A 33 -3.31 16.32 2.14
C ARG A 33 -4.39 16.21 3.21
N ARG A 34 -4.00 16.52 4.46
CA ARG A 34 -4.89 16.52 5.61
C ARG A 34 -4.71 17.85 6.35
N SER A 35 -5.76 18.65 6.32
CA SER A 35 -5.72 20.03 6.86
C SER A 35 -4.61 20.84 6.19
N ASP A 36 -3.62 21.27 6.93
CA ASP A 36 -2.48 22.09 6.54
C ASP A 36 -1.21 21.28 6.19
N ARG A 37 -1.27 19.93 6.26
CA ARG A 37 -0.12 19.05 6.11
C ARG A 37 -0.31 18.03 4.99
N ILE A 38 0.78 17.50 4.52
CA ILE A 38 0.81 16.33 3.64
C ILE A 38 1.27 15.14 4.47
N GLN A 39 0.31 14.32 4.92
CA GLN A 39 0.55 13.22 5.84
C GLN A 39 0.77 11.92 5.09
N LEU A 40 1.76 11.12 5.53
CA LEU A 40 1.92 9.74 5.09
C LEU A 40 0.79 8.89 5.67
N VAL A 41 0.13 8.15 4.82
CA VAL A 41 -0.98 7.25 5.15
C VAL A 41 -0.60 5.85 4.72
N CYS A 42 -0.84 4.88 5.60
CA CYS A 42 -0.83 3.46 5.26
C CYS A 42 -2.26 2.95 5.42
N GLY A 43 -2.80 2.23 4.45
CA GLY A 43 -4.18 1.76 4.59
C GLY A 43 -4.81 1.20 3.35
N GLU A 44 -6.13 1.09 3.39
CA GLU A 44 -7.00 0.58 2.33
C GLU A 44 -8.10 1.60 2.04
N GLY A 45 -7.89 2.44 1.05
CA GLY A 45 -8.90 3.38 0.60
C GLY A 45 -9.36 4.37 1.67
N TRP A 46 -10.42 4.02 2.40
CA TRP A 46 -11.04 4.88 3.41
C TRP A 46 -10.56 4.63 4.85
N LYS A 47 -9.80 3.55 5.08
CA LYS A 47 -9.33 3.16 6.42
C LYS A 47 -7.82 3.32 6.51
N ASP A 48 -7.38 4.13 7.47
CA ASP A 48 -5.99 4.23 7.85
C ASP A 48 -5.60 3.09 8.79
N ASN A 49 -4.44 2.52 8.56
CA ASN A 49 -3.83 1.53 9.43
C ASN A 49 -2.62 2.15 10.13
N ALA A 50 -2.31 1.64 11.32
CA ALA A 50 -1.07 1.98 12.00
C ALA A 50 0.14 1.50 11.17
N TYR A 51 1.21 2.24 11.24
CA TYR A 51 2.51 1.89 10.67
C TYR A 51 3.63 2.41 11.59
N ASP A 52 4.82 1.85 11.46
CA ASP A 52 5.98 2.37 12.14
C ASP A 52 6.58 3.54 11.33
N PRO A 53 6.61 4.77 11.87
CA PRO A 53 7.24 5.90 11.20
C PRO A 53 8.73 5.70 10.87
N ASP A 54 9.43 4.85 11.61
CA ASP A 54 10.85 4.53 11.35
C ASP A 54 11.02 3.59 10.15
N GLY A 55 9.94 3.02 9.63
CA GLY A 55 9.95 2.21 8.41
C GLY A 55 10.17 3.00 7.11
N LEU A 56 10.07 4.33 7.10
CA LEU A 56 10.37 5.13 5.91
C LEU A 56 11.87 5.08 5.60
N THR A 57 12.25 4.42 4.51
CA THR A 57 13.65 4.22 4.13
C THR A 57 14.15 5.20 3.08
N THR A 58 13.26 5.68 2.23
CA THR A 58 13.58 6.64 1.17
C THR A 58 12.44 7.63 0.98
N ILE A 59 12.79 8.92 0.84
CA ILE A 59 11.88 9.96 0.36
C ILE A 59 12.62 10.85 -0.64
N LYS A 60 11.96 11.20 -1.76
CA LYS A 60 12.48 12.12 -2.78
C LYS A 60 11.35 13.02 -3.27
N GLY A 61 11.61 14.31 -3.30
CA GLY A 61 10.70 15.29 -3.87
C GLY A 61 11.12 15.69 -5.29
N TYR A 62 10.15 16.05 -6.11
CA TYR A 62 10.32 16.50 -7.48
C TYR A 62 9.44 17.71 -7.79
N ASP A 63 9.94 18.63 -8.57
CA ASP A 63 9.13 19.68 -9.16
C ASP A 63 8.34 19.19 -10.39
N ALA A 64 7.70 20.12 -11.11
CA ALA A 64 6.91 19.80 -12.30
C ALA A 64 7.75 19.31 -13.49
N ASP A 65 9.04 19.60 -13.52
CA ASP A 65 9.99 19.19 -14.55
C ASP A 65 10.84 17.99 -14.11
N TYR A 66 10.48 17.33 -13.00
CA TYR A 66 11.21 16.23 -12.37
C TYR A 66 12.62 16.59 -11.87
N ALA A 67 12.91 17.87 -11.65
CA ALA A 67 14.11 18.24 -10.92
C ALA A 67 13.95 17.96 -9.43
N ASP A 68 15.05 17.63 -8.75
CA ASP A 68 15.05 17.29 -7.33
C ASP A 68 14.63 18.51 -6.47
N VAL A 69 13.67 18.28 -5.58
CA VAL A 69 13.21 19.24 -4.56
C VAL A 69 13.47 18.63 -3.18
N ALA A 70 14.08 19.40 -2.31
CA ALA A 70 14.31 18.95 -0.95
C ALA A 70 12.98 18.69 -0.22
N VAL A 71 12.84 17.51 0.35
CA VAL A 71 11.70 17.10 1.16
C VAL A 71 12.24 16.42 2.40
N GLU A 72 11.83 16.93 3.57
CA GLU A 72 12.20 16.33 4.85
C GLU A 72 10.95 15.78 5.55
N PRO A 73 10.95 14.48 5.91
CA PRO A 73 9.88 13.92 6.69
C PRO A 73 9.95 14.41 8.13
N ILE A 74 8.83 14.86 8.66
CA ILE A 74 8.67 15.28 10.05
C ILE A 74 7.92 14.18 10.79
N LYS A 75 8.54 13.64 11.83
CA LYS A 75 7.95 12.60 12.66
C LYS A 75 7.03 13.20 13.71
N GLY A 76 5.75 12.84 13.64
CA GLY A 76 4.79 13.02 14.73
C GLY A 76 4.86 11.86 15.71
N GLU A 77 3.89 11.74 16.61
CA GLU A 77 3.84 10.66 17.59
C GLU A 77 3.59 9.30 16.91
N ASP A 78 2.58 9.23 16.03
CA ASP A 78 2.14 7.99 15.37
C ASP A 78 2.14 8.10 13.84
N TYR A 79 2.71 9.15 13.26
CA TYR A 79 2.66 9.40 11.82
C TYR A 79 3.80 10.27 11.33
N LEU A 80 4.03 10.20 10.02
CA LEU A 80 4.95 11.09 9.29
C LEU A 80 4.15 12.10 8.48
N TYR A 81 4.70 13.30 8.34
CA TYR A 81 4.18 14.30 7.43
C TYR A 81 5.31 15.10 6.78
N ILE A 82 5.00 15.80 5.72
CA ILE A 82 5.87 16.77 5.07
C ILE A 82 5.14 18.10 4.99
N GLU A 83 5.91 19.19 5.02
CA GLU A 83 5.37 20.51 4.78
C GLU A 83 5.09 20.72 3.28
N PRO A 84 3.95 21.34 2.92
CA PRO A 84 3.71 21.73 1.55
C PRO A 84 4.75 22.74 1.06
N SER A 85 5.22 22.58 -0.17
CA SER A 85 6.08 23.53 -0.85
C SER A 85 5.47 23.91 -2.20
N ASP A 86 5.65 25.15 -2.60
CA ASP A 86 5.15 25.62 -3.89
C ASP A 86 5.92 25.00 -5.06
N ASP A 87 7.13 24.56 -4.86
CA ASP A 87 7.94 23.89 -5.89
C ASP A 87 7.66 22.38 -5.96
N LEU A 88 7.07 21.79 -4.92
CA LEU A 88 6.84 20.34 -4.85
C LEU A 88 5.65 19.94 -5.72
N ALA A 89 5.92 19.15 -6.76
CA ALA A 89 4.91 18.57 -7.64
C ALA A 89 4.67 17.09 -7.37
N ALA A 90 5.72 16.33 -7.04
CA ALA A 90 5.59 14.91 -6.73
C ALA A 90 6.53 14.47 -5.61
N VAL A 91 6.17 13.37 -4.94
CA VAL A 91 7.00 12.71 -3.92
C VAL A 91 7.04 11.21 -4.17
N TYR A 92 8.23 10.67 -4.26
CA TYR A 92 8.51 9.24 -4.22
C TYR A 92 8.86 8.83 -2.82
N LEU A 93 8.39 7.66 -2.40
CA LEU A 93 8.76 7.05 -1.13
C LEU A 93 8.99 5.54 -1.25
N GLU A 94 9.86 5.04 -0.37
CA GLU A 94 10.01 3.63 -0.07
C GLU A 94 9.82 3.43 1.43
N MET A 95 9.12 2.37 1.79
CA MET A 95 8.84 2.04 3.18
C MET A 95 9.04 0.54 3.43
N ASP A 96 9.84 0.22 4.43
CA ASP A 96 9.89 -1.10 5.02
C ASP A 96 8.74 -1.25 6.02
N TYR A 97 7.74 -2.05 5.65
CA TYR A 97 6.57 -2.32 6.47
C TYR A 97 6.78 -3.53 7.40
N GLY A 98 7.99 -4.10 7.38
CA GLY A 98 8.43 -5.16 8.26
C GLY A 98 8.04 -6.57 7.81
N TYR A 99 8.33 -7.50 8.69
CA TYR A 99 8.03 -8.92 8.51
C TYR A 99 6.64 -9.24 9.05
N TRP A 100 5.94 -10.10 8.30
CA TRP A 100 4.62 -10.57 8.65
C TRP A 100 4.54 -12.06 8.41
N SER A 101 4.00 -12.81 9.36
CA SER A 101 3.87 -14.26 9.24
C SER A 101 2.53 -14.72 9.76
N ASN A 102 1.98 -15.79 9.18
CA ASN A 102 0.75 -16.37 9.71
C ASN A 102 1.06 -17.25 10.93
N ASN A 103 0.18 -17.24 11.93
CA ASN A 103 0.19 -18.22 13.00
C ASN A 103 -0.58 -19.51 12.61
N ALA A 104 -0.67 -20.48 13.50
CA ALA A 104 -1.38 -21.74 13.28
C ALA A 104 -2.89 -21.54 13.01
N ASP A 105 -3.49 -20.45 13.48
CA ASP A 105 -4.89 -20.09 13.27
C ASP A 105 -5.13 -19.29 11.97
N GLY A 106 -4.06 -18.99 11.23
CA GLY A 106 -4.10 -18.22 9.98
C GLY A 106 -4.14 -16.70 10.17
N GLU A 107 -3.93 -16.20 11.38
CA GLU A 107 -3.83 -14.76 11.65
C GLU A 107 -2.44 -14.22 11.29
N TRP A 108 -2.39 -13.01 10.74
CA TRP A 108 -1.14 -12.34 10.41
C TRP A 108 -0.56 -11.61 11.61
N ILE A 109 0.65 -11.98 11.99
CA ILE A 109 1.41 -11.44 13.12
C ILE A 109 2.59 -10.63 12.56
N PRO A 110 2.85 -9.39 13.06
CA PRO A 110 3.96 -8.54 12.60
C PRO A 110 5.31 -9.01 13.16
N LYS A 111 5.73 -10.18 12.76
CA LYS A 111 6.97 -10.84 13.15
C LYS A 111 7.52 -11.71 12.04
N PRO A 112 8.84 -11.95 11.99
CA PRO A 112 9.44 -12.95 11.08
C PRO A 112 8.96 -14.36 11.43
N MET A 113 9.04 -15.25 10.44
CA MET A 113 8.45 -16.58 10.51
C MET A 113 9.05 -17.49 11.60
N ASP A 114 10.31 -17.31 11.92
CA ASP A 114 11.02 -18.03 12.96
C ASP A 114 10.64 -17.63 14.38
N GLU A 115 9.94 -16.49 14.53
CA GLU A 115 9.42 -16.00 15.81
C GLU A 115 7.92 -16.31 16.02
N VAL A 116 7.26 -16.95 15.03
CA VAL A 116 5.82 -17.25 15.08
C VAL A 116 5.60 -18.75 15.08
N GLU A 117 5.13 -19.28 16.22
CA GLU A 117 4.88 -20.72 16.37
C GLU A 117 3.83 -21.22 15.37
N GLY A 118 4.15 -22.33 14.69
CA GLY A 118 3.28 -22.93 13.68
C GLY A 118 3.16 -22.14 12.39
N SER A 119 3.99 -21.12 12.18
CA SER A 119 4.01 -20.34 10.95
C SER A 119 4.48 -21.20 9.77
N THR A 120 3.76 -21.07 8.65
CA THR A 120 4.07 -21.74 7.38
C THR A 120 4.27 -20.77 6.23
N ILE A 121 3.87 -19.51 6.42
CA ILE A 121 3.97 -18.44 5.44
C ILE A 121 4.48 -17.19 6.13
N GLY A 122 5.55 -16.61 5.58
CA GLY A 122 6.09 -15.32 5.99
C GLY A 122 6.36 -14.43 4.79
N THR A 123 6.32 -13.12 5.00
CA THR A 123 6.64 -12.11 3.99
C THR A 123 7.41 -10.96 4.62
N HIS A 124 8.31 -10.36 3.85
CA HIS A 124 8.89 -9.06 4.14
C HIS A 124 8.20 -8.03 3.24
N ALA A 125 7.44 -7.14 3.83
CA ALA A 125 6.59 -6.20 3.11
C ALA A 125 7.33 -4.89 2.84
N LEU A 126 7.74 -4.68 1.59
CA LEU A 126 8.27 -3.41 1.11
C LEU A 126 7.19 -2.67 0.31
N LYS A 127 7.06 -1.37 0.54
CA LYS A 127 6.06 -0.53 -0.10
C LYS A 127 6.71 0.62 -0.83
N TYR A 128 6.16 0.94 -2.00
CA TYR A 128 6.64 1.99 -2.87
C TYR A 128 5.46 2.84 -3.32
N SER A 129 5.65 4.15 -3.42
CA SER A 129 4.60 5.04 -3.91
C SER A 129 5.20 6.26 -4.59
N MET A 130 4.55 6.70 -5.68
CA MET A 130 4.74 8.01 -6.29
C MET A 130 3.44 8.80 -6.14
N ASN A 131 3.52 9.96 -5.52
CA ASN A 131 2.38 10.80 -5.20
C ASN A 131 2.49 12.13 -5.93
N TYR A 132 1.49 12.47 -6.72
CA TYR A 132 1.45 13.71 -7.48
C TYR A 132 0.51 14.72 -6.81
N PHE A 133 1.00 15.91 -6.52
CA PHE A 133 0.24 17.02 -5.92
C PHE A 133 -0.10 18.10 -6.94
N LYS A 134 0.63 18.13 -8.05
CA LYS A 134 0.47 19.05 -9.18
C LYS A 134 0.68 18.29 -10.49
N PRO A 135 0.18 18.81 -11.62
CA PRO A 135 0.56 18.29 -12.94
C PRO A 135 2.09 18.36 -13.12
N VAL A 136 2.63 17.35 -13.76
CA VAL A 136 4.03 17.27 -14.19
C VAL A 136 4.11 17.35 -15.71
N THR A 137 5.21 17.84 -16.24
CA THR A 137 5.45 17.88 -17.70
C THR A 137 5.73 16.47 -18.22
N GLU A 138 5.20 16.14 -19.41
CA GLU A 138 5.46 14.88 -20.12
C GLU A 138 6.82 14.93 -20.87
#